data_074e50ec0b2e000b604d8ca733e82462
#
_entry.id   074e50ec0b2e000b604d8ca733e82462
#
_cell.length_a   1.000
_cell.length_b   1.000
_cell.length_c   1.000
_cell.angle_alpha   90.00
_cell.angle_beta   90.00
_cell.angle_gamma   90.00
#
_symmetry.space_group_name_H-M   'P 1'
#
loop_
_entity.id
_entity.type
_entity.pdbx_description
1 polymer ?
#
loop_
_entity_poly.entity_id
_entity_poly.type
_entity_poly.pdbx_seq_one_letter_code
_entity_poly.pdbx_strand_id
1 'polypeptide(L)'
;MKKYFAEFFGTFWLVFGGCGSAVLAAAYPELGIGFTGVALAFGLTVLTMAYAVGHISGDHFNPAVSVGLFIGGRFNGKDLLPYIVSQVIGAIAAAGVLYLIASGKTGFDAAASGFASNGFGEHSPNGYDMMAALLIEFVLTAFFLIIIMGSTDKLTLAGFAPIAIGLGLTLIHLISIPVTNTSVNPARSTGVALFQGGWAVEQLWLFWLAPIAGAAVGAAIYRFVLANDDK
;
A
#
# COMPACT_ATOMS: atom_id res chain seq x y z
N MET A 1 20.97 -3.22 -8.78
CA MET A 1 19.98 -3.09 -9.89
C MET A 1 18.81 -4.06 -9.74
N LYS A 2 19.01 -5.39 -9.62
CA LYS A 2 17.88 -6.37 -9.54
C LYS A 2 16.84 -6.04 -8.48
N LYS A 3 17.26 -5.62 -7.28
CA LYS A 3 16.34 -5.26 -6.19
C LYS A 3 15.44 -4.06 -6.50
N TYR A 4 15.92 -3.08 -7.27
CA TYR A 4 15.10 -1.93 -7.68
C TYR A 4 14.04 -2.33 -8.70
N PHE A 5 14.36 -3.24 -9.62
CA PHE A 5 13.37 -3.83 -10.52
C PHE A 5 12.35 -4.69 -9.78
N ALA A 6 12.77 -5.44 -8.75
CA ALA A 6 11.85 -6.21 -7.92
C ALA A 6 10.86 -5.30 -7.19
N GLU A 7 11.31 -4.16 -6.64
CA GLU A 7 10.44 -3.15 -6.04
C GLU A 7 9.49 -2.51 -7.07
N PHE A 8 9.97 -2.21 -8.27
CA PHE A 8 9.13 -1.72 -9.37
C PHE A 8 8.02 -2.71 -9.70
N PHE A 9 8.35 -3.98 -9.97
CA PHE A 9 7.36 -5.00 -10.34
C PHE A 9 6.43 -5.35 -9.19
N GLY A 10 6.91 -5.40 -7.96
CA GLY A 10 6.08 -5.63 -6.78
C GLY A 10 5.07 -4.52 -6.56
N THR A 11 5.51 -3.27 -6.65
CA THR A 11 4.61 -2.12 -6.51
C THR A 11 3.67 -2.00 -7.71
N PHE A 12 4.15 -2.29 -8.92
CA PHE A 12 3.30 -2.37 -10.10
C PHE A 12 2.15 -3.37 -9.88
N TRP A 13 2.47 -4.60 -9.45
CA TRP A 13 1.46 -5.63 -9.22
C TRP A 13 0.48 -5.24 -8.10
N LEU A 14 0.99 -4.63 -7.02
CA LEU A 14 0.16 -4.16 -5.91
C LEU A 14 -0.89 -3.15 -6.41
N VAL A 15 -0.47 -2.14 -7.16
CA VAL A 15 -1.38 -1.10 -7.66
C VAL A 15 -2.29 -1.65 -8.77
N PHE A 16 -1.74 -2.41 -9.71
CA PHE A 16 -2.52 -2.98 -10.80
C PHE A 16 -3.59 -3.95 -10.29
N GLY A 17 -3.23 -4.87 -9.40
CA GLY A 17 -4.16 -5.86 -8.86
C GLY A 17 -5.12 -5.25 -7.83
N GLY A 18 -4.59 -4.47 -6.87
CA GLY A 18 -5.39 -3.86 -5.81
C GLY A 18 -6.33 -2.76 -6.32
N CYS A 19 -5.78 -1.70 -6.92
CA CYS A 19 -6.60 -0.63 -7.49
C CYS A 19 -7.40 -1.11 -8.71
N GLY A 20 -6.84 -2.01 -9.52
CA GLY A 20 -7.54 -2.61 -10.64
C GLY A 20 -8.76 -3.41 -10.22
N SER A 21 -8.69 -4.16 -9.12
CA SER A 21 -9.85 -4.86 -8.56
C SER A 21 -10.97 -3.90 -8.17
N ALA A 22 -10.61 -2.71 -7.63
CA ALA A 22 -11.57 -1.67 -7.29
C ALA A 22 -12.20 -1.04 -8.55
N VAL A 23 -11.37 -0.68 -9.55
CA VAL A 23 -11.84 0.02 -10.76
C VAL A 23 -12.63 -0.88 -11.70
N LEU A 24 -12.19 -2.13 -11.87
CA LEU A 24 -12.72 -3.02 -12.90
C LEU A 24 -13.76 -4.01 -12.38
N ALA A 25 -13.65 -4.44 -11.12
CA ALA A 25 -14.38 -5.60 -10.64
C ALA A 25 -15.27 -5.34 -9.41
N ALA A 26 -15.04 -4.28 -8.63
CA ALA A 26 -15.77 -4.05 -7.38
C ALA A 26 -17.29 -3.94 -7.60
N ALA A 27 -17.70 -3.22 -8.64
CA ALA A 27 -19.09 -2.98 -9.00
C ALA A 27 -19.45 -3.62 -10.34
N TYR A 28 -18.82 -4.75 -10.71
CA TYR A 28 -19.18 -5.47 -11.91
C TYR A 28 -20.65 -5.92 -11.81
N PRO A 29 -21.45 -5.83 -12.90
CA PRO A 29 -22.91 -5.75 -12.79
C PRO A 29 -23.51 -6.69 -11.76
N GLU A 30 -24.14 -6.11 -10.74
CA GLU A 30 -24.92 -6.72 -9.65
C GLU A 30 -24.19 -7.74 -8.75
N LEU A 31 -23.14 -8.42 -9.26
CA LEU A 31 -22.40 -9.48 -8.57
C LEU A 31 -20.89 -9.20 -8.53
N GLY A 32 -20.49 -7.93 -8.45
CA GLY A 32 -19.09 -7.57 -8.29
C GLY A 32 -18.47 -8.07 -6.98
N ILE A 33 -17.14 -8.02 -6.89
CA ILE A 33 -16.41 -8.52 -5.71
C ILE A 33 -16.62 -7.67 -4.46
N GLY A 34 -17.20 -6.48 -4.61
CA GLY A 34 -17.45 -5.57 -3.52
C GLY A 34 -16.17 -5.17 -2.76
N PHE A 35 -16.33 -4.43 -1.65
CA PHE A 35 -15.16 -3.96 -0.92
C PHE A 35 -14.38 -5.11 -0.25
N THR A 36 -15.04 -6.20 0.15
CA THR A 36 -14.38 -7.39 0.72
C THR A 36 -13.43 -8.04 -0.29
N GLY A 37 -13.88 -8.17 -1.54
CA GLY A 37 -13.02 -8.70 -2.62
C GLY A 37 -11.85 -7.78 -2.95
N VAL A 38 -12.06 -6.45 -2.91
CA VAL A 38 -10.99 -5.47 -3.09
C VAL A 38 -9.96 -5.57 -1.96
N ALA A 39 -10.41 -5.66 -0.70
CA ALA A 39 -9.53 -5.85 0.45
C ALA A 39 -8.68 -7.12 0.32
N LEU A 40 -9.30 -8.22 -0.08
CA LEU A 40 -8.59 -9.48 -0.34
C LEU A 40 -7.59 -9.36 -1.49
N ALA A 41 -7.96 -8.68 -2.58
CA ALA A 41 -7.09 -8.48 -3.73
C ALA A 41 -5.80 -7.72 -3.35
N PHE A 42 -5.88 -6.66 -2.55
CA PHE A 42 -4.69 -5.96 -2.06
C PHE A 42 -3.77 -6.88 -1.25
N GLY A 43 -4.31 -7.68 -0.34
CA GLY A 43 -3.50 -8.64 0.41
C GLY A 43 -2.86 -9.70 -0.46
N LEU A 44 -3.60 -10.23 -1.44
CA LEU A 44 -3.10 -11.23 -2.39
C LEU A 44 -1.99 -10.68 -3.29
N THR A 45 -2.03 -9.41 -3.68
CA THR A 45 -0.94 -8.81 -4.49
C THR A 45 0.38 -8.82 -3.72
N VAL A 46 0.37 -8.41 -2.46
CA VAL A 46 1.58 -8.43 -1.61
C VAL A 46 2.02 -9.86 -1.34
N LEU A 47 1.10 -10.74 -0.95
CA LEU A 47 1.39 -12.15 -0.67
C LEU A 47 2.10 -12.83 -1.85
N THR A 48 1.54 -12.68 -3.05
CA THR A 48 2.07 -13.34 -4.25
C THR A 48 3.42 -12.76 -4.68
N MET A 49 3.57 -11.43 -4.62
CA MET A 49 4.84 -10.80 -5.02
C MET A 49 5.94 -10.96 -3.96
N ALA A 50 5.60 -11.03 -2.68
CA ALA A 50 6.57 -11.33 -1.64
C ALA A 50 7.19 -12.73 -1.86
N TYR A 51 6.40 -13.72 -2.24
CA TYR A 51 6.94 -15.02 -2.64
C TYR A 51 7.72 -14.96 -3.97
N ALA A 52 7.25 -14.18 -4.95
CA ALA A 52 7.85 -14.15 -6.28
C ALA A 52 9.21 -13.42 -6.31
N VAL A 53 9.34 -12.29 -5.61
CA VAL A 53 10.52 -11.42 -5.71
C VAL A 53 11.09 -10.96 -4.35
N GLY A 54 10.48 -11.32 -3.23
CA GLY A 54 10.92 -10.91 -1.90
C GLY A 54 12.36 -11.33 -1.58
N HIS A 55 12.79 -12.49 -2.04
CA HIS A 55 14.17 -12.95 -1.92
C HIS A 55 15.20 -12.08 -2.66
N ILE A 56 14.74 -11.15 -3.53
CA ILE A 56 15.60 -10.24 -4.30
C ILE A 56 15.69 -8.87 -3.63
N SER A 57 14.56 -8.32 -3.15
CA SER A 57 14.48 -6.95 -2.64
C SER A 57 14.12 -6.84 -1.15
N GLY A 58 13.54 -7.85 -0.56
CA GLY A 58 12.94 -7.78 0.77
C GLY A 58 11.48 -7.32 0.76
N ASP A 59 10.83 -7.29 -0.42
CA ASP A 59 9.38 -7.11 -0.63
C ASP A 59 8.76 -5.89 0.08
N HIS A 60 9.41 -4.74 -0.01
CA HIS A 60 8.86 -3.51 0.58
C HIS A 60 7.61 -3.01 -0.16
N PHE A 61 7.70 -2.80 -1.47
CA PHE A 61 6.63 -2.32 -2.38
C PHE A 61 5.89 -1.07 -1.90
N ASN A 62 6.50 -0.33 -0.96
CA ASN A 62 5.85 0.75 -0.22
C ASN A 62 6.90 1.70 0.38
N PRO A 63 6.87 3.01 0.07
CA PRO A 63 7.78 3.99 0.65
C PRO A 63 7.72 4.05 2.18
N ALA A 64 6.53 3.95 2.78
CA ALA A 64 6.38 3.98 4.23
C ALA A 64 7.04 2.75 4.89
N VAL A 65 6.89 1.56 4.30
CA VAL A 65 7.59 0.35 4.74
C VAL A 65 9.09 0.51 4.63
N SER A 66 9.60 1.04 3.51
CA SER A 66 11.03 1.27 3.31
C SER A 66 11.62 2.23 4.37
N VAL A 67 10.91 3.31 4.67
CA VAL A 67 11.29 4.26 5.74
C VAL A 67 11.23 3.58 7.12
N GLY A 68 10.16 2.85 7.41
CA GLY A 68 10.01 2.14 8.67
C GLY A 68 11.12 1.11 8.91
N LEU A 69 11.44 0.28 7.91
CA LEU A 69 12.53 -0.71 8.01
C LEU A 69 13.91 -0.05 8.14
N PHE A 70 14.11 1.12 7.52
CA PHE A 70 15.33 1.91 7.73
C PHE A 70 15.43 2.39 9.19
N ILE A 71 14.37 2.96 9.75
CA ILE A 71 14.32 3.41 11.16
C ILE A 71 14.46 2.21 12.11
N GLY A 72 13.83 1.09 11.77
CA GLY A 72 13.94 -0.17 12.51
C GLY A 72 15.33 -0.83 12.46
N GLY A 73 16.26 -0.29 11.65
CA GLY A 73 17.63 -0.81 11.52
C GLY A 73 17.75 -2.07 10.66
N ARG A 74 16.71 -2.39 9.88
CA ARG A 74 16.68 -3.58 9.01
C ARG A 74 16.89 -3.26 7.53
N PHE A 75 17.13 -2.00 7.18
CA PHE A 75 17.33 -1.58 5.79
C PHE A 75 18.45 -0.54 5.66
N ASN A 76 19.20 -0.60 4.56
CA ASN A 76 20.35 0.30 4.35
C ASN A 76 19.87 1.64 3.75
N GLY A 77 20.23 2.75 4.38
CA GLY A 77 19.86 4.10 3.95
C GLY A 77 20.32 4.47 2.53
N LYS A 78 21.40 3.86 2.01
CA LYS A 78 21.86 4.06 0.62
C LYS A 78 20.82 3.58 -0.42
N ASP A 79 19.99 2.63 -0.06
CA ASP A 79 18.98 2.05 -0.92
C ASP A 79 17.60 2.72 -0.77
N LEU A 80 17.40 3.54 0.27
CA LEU A 80 16.09 4.10 0.60
C LEU A 80 15.51 4.92 -0.56
N LEU A 81 16.24 5.92 -1.04
CA LEU A 81 15.76 6.76 -2.15
C LEU A 81 15.57 5.96 -3.45
N PRO A 82 16.51 5.10 -3.89
CA PRO A 82 16.27 4.24 -5.06
C PRO A 82 15.05 3.33 -4.95
N TYR A 83 14.73 2.80 -3.75
CA TYR A 83 13.50 2.01 -3.52
C TYR A 83 12.27 2.87 -3.70
N ILE A 84 12.19 4.01 -3.04
CA ILE A 84 11.05 4.93 -3.14
C ILE A 84 10.81 5.33 -4.61
N VAL A 85 11.85 5.67 -5.35
CA VAL A 85 11.73 6.03 -6.77
C VAL A 85 11.22 4.85 -7.59
N SER A 86 11.76 3.65 -7.39
CA SER A 86 11.32 2.44 -8.12
C SER A 86 9.85 2.10 -7.82
N GLN A 87 9.44 2.22 -6.56
CA GLN A 87 8.08 1.97 -6.10
C GLN A 87 7.10 2.99 -6.71
N VAL A 88 7.44 4.28 -6.68
CA VAL A 88 6.58 5.34 -7.26
C VAL A 88 6.44 5.17 -8.77
N ILE A 89 7.53 4.90 -9.49
CA ILE A 89 7.49 4.65 -10.94
C ILE A 89 6.67 3.39 -11.25
N GLY A 90 6.82 2.32 -10.46
CA GLY A 90 6.01 1.10 -10.59
C GLY A 90 4.52 1.37 -10.41
N ALA A 91 4.15 2.16 -9.40
CA ALA A 91 2.78 2.55 -9.14
C ALA A 91 2.18 3.39 -10.28
N ILE A 92 2.93 4.38 -10.79
CA ILE A 92 2.50 5.22 -11.92
C ILE A 92 2.32 4.38 -13.20
N ALA A 93 3.27 3.48 -13.49
CA ALA A 93 3.18 2.59 -14.64
C ALA A 93 1.94 1.67 -14.54
N ALA A 94 1.67 1.11 -13.36
CA ALA A 94 0.49 0.28 -13.12
C ALA A 94 -0.81 1.05 -13.30
N ALA A 95 -0.91 2.25 -12.73
CA ALA A 95 -2.07 3.12 -12.88
C ALA A 95 -2.27 3.53 -14.35
N GLY A 96 -1.18 3.78 -15.09
CA GLY A 96 -1.24 4.07 -16.52
C GLY A 96 -1.81 2.91 -17.34
N VAL A 97 -1.34 1.68 -17.09
CA VAL A 97 -1.89 0.49 -17.75
C VAL A 97 -3.36 0.28 -17.36
N LEU A 98 -3.69 0.44 -16.08
CA LEU A 98 -5.08 0.34 -15.61
C LEU A 98 -5.98 1.40 -16.27
N TYR A 99 -5.50 2.64 -16.39
CA TYR A 99 -6.21 3.72 -17.07
C TYR A 99 -6.51 3.37 -18.53
N LEU A 100 -5.52 2.86 -19.26
CA LEU A 100 -5.72 2.43 -20.65
C LEU A 100 -6.76 1.32 -20.78
N ILE A 101 -6.73 0.33 -19.87
CA ILE A 101 -7.72 -0.76 -19.86
C ILE A 101 -9.12 -0.22 -19.54
N ALA A 102 -9.26 0.59 -18.50
CA ALA A 102 -10.54 1.16 -18.08
C ALA A 102 -11.14 2.08 -19.15
N SER A 103 -10.29 2.84 -19.86
CA SER A 103 -10.69 3.70 -20.99
C SER A 103 -11.25 2.94 -22.19
N GLY A 104 -11.05 1.63 -22.25
CA GLY A 104 -11.72 0.77 -23.24
C GLY A 104 -13.23 0.64 -23.02
N LYS A 105 -13.74 1.03 -21.85
CA LYS A 105 -15.17 1.08 -21.56
C LYS A 105 -15.74 2.44 -21.98
N THR A 106 -16.76 2.43 -22.83
CA THR A 106 -17.46 3.66 -23.26
C THR A 106 -18.00 4.43 -22.03
N GLY A 107 -17.69 5.72 -21.95
CA GLY A 107 -18.14 6.59 -20.87
C GLY A 107 -17.30 6.49 -19.58
N PHE A 108 -16.16 5.79 -19.60
CA PHE A 108 -15.25 5.82 -18.46
C PHE A 108 -14.63 7.20 -18.29
N ASP A 109 -14.68 7.71 -17.05
CA ASP A 109 -14.05 8.95 -16.63
C ASP A 109 -13.31 8.71 -15.31
N ALA A 110 -12.00 8.86 -15.31
CA ALA A 110 -11.16 8.63 -14.14
C ALA A 110 -11.42 9.67 -13.04
N ALA A 111 -11.69 10.93 -13.41
CA ALA A 111 -11.97 11.97 -12.45
C ALA A 111 -13.33 11.73 -11.75
N ALA A 112 -14.36 11.40 -12.51
CA ALA A 112 -15.70 11.13 -11.98
C ALA A 112 -15.77 9.83 -11.18
N SER A 113 -15.00 8.79 -11.57
CA SER A 113 -14.97 7.50 -10.85
C SER A 113 -14.11 7.49 -9.59
N GLY A 114 -13.30 8.55 -9.37
CA GLY A 114 -12.30 8.61 -8.32
C GLY A 114 -11.08 7.72 -8.55
N PHE A 115 -11.08 6.85 -9.54
CA PHE A 115 -9.98 5.99 -9.99
C PHE A 115 -9.24 5.26 -8.85
N ALA A 116 -9.97 4.74 -7.87
CA ALA A 116 -9.46 4.10 -6.65
C ALA A 116 -8.54 5.01 -5.82
N SER A 117 -8.65 6.34 -5.94
CA SER A 117 -7.85 7.30 -5.19
C SER A 117 -8.23 7.33 -3.71
N ASN A 118 -7.29 7.76 -2.90
CA ASN A 118 -7.50 7.98 -1.48
C ASN A 118 -7.97 9.40 -1.22
N GLY A 119 -8.90 9.57 -0.26
CA GLY A 119 -9.45 10.87 0.06
C GLY A 119 -10.01 10.96 1.48
N PHE A 120 -10.28 12.19 1.91
CA PHE A 120 -10.93 12.53 3.17
C PHE A 120 -11.97 13.66 2.97
N GLY A 121 -12.79 13.92 3.99
CA GLY A 121 -13.86 14.88 3.89
C GLY A 121 -14.91 14.44 2.85
N GLU A 122 -15.23 15.31 1.91
CA GLU A 122 -16.17 15.02 0.83
C GLU A 122 -15.67 13.94 -0.14
N HIS A 123 -14.36 13.64 -0.14
CA HIS A 123 -13.74 12.60 -0.96
C HIS A 123 -13.48 11.30 -0.20
N SER A 124 -13.84 11.24 1.09
CA SER A 124 -13.88 9.98 1.84
C SER A 124 -15.02 9.12 1.31
N PRO A 125 -14.84 7.80 1.13
CA PRO A 125 -15.92 6.92 0.70
C PRO A 125 -17.18 7.00 1.58
N ASN A 126 -17.03 7.29 2.88
CA ASN A 126 -18.15 7.39 3.82
C ASN A 126 -18.16 8.70 4.64
N GLY A 127 -17.52 9.76 4.11
CA GLY A 127 -17.61 11.12 4.66
C GLY A 127 -16.77 11.38 5.92
N TYR A 128 -15.71 10.60 6.17
CA TYR A 128 -14.82 10.83 7.30
C TYR A 128 -13.92 12.05 7.09
N ASP A 129 -13.74 12.84 8.13
CA ASP A 129 -12.93 14.04 8.11
C ASP A 129 -11.41 13.78 8.01
N MET A 130 -10.63 14.85 7.88
CA MET A 130 -9.18 14.80 7.76
C MET A 130 -8.52 14.19 9.01
N MET A 131 -9.04 14.45 10.22
CA MET A 131 -8.43 13.94 11.44
C MET A 131 -8.62 12.42 11.55
N ALA A 132 -9.80 11.93 11.19
CA ALA A 132 -10.06 10.49 11.10
C ALA A 132 -9.14 9.82 10.07
N ALA A 133 -8.94 10.46 8.91
CA ALA A 133 -8.02 9.97 7.88
C ALA A 133 -6.57 9.92 8.36
N LEU A 134 -6.07 10.99 8.99
CA LEU A 134 -4.73 11.01 9.58
C LEU A 134 -4.54 9.91 10.60
N LEU A 135 -5.50 9.75 11.50
CA LEU A 135 -5.40 8.77 12.58
C LEU A 135 -5.43 7.33 12.07
N ILE A 136 -6.35 7.01 11.16
CA ILE A 136 -6.48 5.64 10.64
C ILE A 136 -5.26 5.23 9.83
N GLU A 137 -4.78 6.09 8.92
CA GLU A 137 -3.59 5.84 8.11
C GLU A 137 -2.33 5.68 8.96
N PHE A 138 -2.16 6.53 9.99
CA PHE A 138 -1.07 6.44 10.95
C PHE A 138 -1.10 5.13 11.74
N VAL A 139 -2.23 4.81 12.38
CA VAL A 139 -2.36 3.64 13.25
C VAL A 139 -2.19 2.35 12.44
N LEU A 140 -2.88 2.24 11.31
CA LEU A 140 -2.82 1.01 10.50
C LEU A 140 -1.45 0.80 9.88
N THR A 141 -0.74 1.86 9.49
CA THR A 141 0.64 1.71 9.00
C THR A 141 1.60 1.35 10.12
N ALA A 142 1.40 1.88 11.33
CA ALA A 142 2.21 1.47 12.49
C ALA A 142 2.07 -0.03 12.79
N PHE A 143 0.84 -0.53 12.83
CA PHE A 143 0.60 -1.97 13.02
C PHE A 143 1.08 -2.80 11.83
N PHE A 144 1.01 -2.28 10.61
CA PHE A 144 1.54 -2.98 9.44
C PHE A 144 3.05 -3.19 9.56
N LEU A 145 3.80 -2.18 10.02
CA LEU A 145 5.24 -2.33 10.30
C LEU A 145 5.52 -3.33 11.43
N ILE A 146 4.71 -3.33 12.49
CA ILE A 146 4.84 -4.33 13.56
C ILE A 146 4.63 -5.74 13.01
N ILE A 147 3.62 -5.95 12.15
CA ILE A 147 3.37 -7.24 11.51
C ILE A 147 4.55 -7.64 10.62
N ILE A 148 5.03 -6.72 9.76
CA ILE A 148 6.16 -6.98 8.86
C ILE A 148 7.41 -7.35 9.67
N MET A 149 7.79 -6.53 10.64
CA MET A 149 8.99 -6.76 11.43
C MET A 149 8.89 -8.01 12.30
N GLY A 150 7.70 -8.30 12.85
CA GLY A 150 7.46 -9.49 13.63
C GLY A 150 7.50 -10.77 12.80
N SER A 151 6.81 -10.79 11.66
CA SER A 151 6.76 -11.98 10.79
C SER A 151 8.08 -12.28 10.07
N THR A 152 8.96 -11.29 9.96
CA THR A 152 10.31 -11.42 9.38
C THR A 152 11.43 -11.50 10.44
N ASP A 153 11.07 -11.66 11.71
CA ASP A 153 12.04 -11.82 12.78
C ASP A 153 12.78 -13.15 12.65
N LYS A 154 14.05 -13.19 13.12
CA LYS A 154 14.89 -14.39 13.07
C LYS A 154 14.31 -15.57 13.85
N LEU A 155 13.49 -15.30 14.87
CA LEU A 155 12.87 -16.31 15.72
C LEU A 155 11.56 -16.87 15.15
N THR A 156 11.05 -16.31 14.04
CA THR A 156 9.83 -16.79 13.39
C THR A 156 10.12 -17.87 12.35
N LEU A 157 9.09 -18.65 12.03
CA LEU A 157 9.21 -19.70 11.02
C LEU A 157 9.51 -19.09 9.64
N ALA A 158 10.63 -19.47 9.06
CA ALA A 158 11.03 -19.02 7.73
C ALA A 158 9.98 -19.41 6.68
N GLY A 159 9.75 -18.49 5.73
CA GLY A 159 8.86 -18.72 4.59
C GLY A 159 7.39 -18.39 4.83
N PHE A 160 6.96 -18.08 6.06
CA PHE A 160 5.55 -17.75 6.35
C PHE A 160 5.26 -16.24 6.39
N ALA A 161 6.28 -15.40 6.44
CA ALA A 161 6.10 -13.93 6.49
C ALA A 161 5.18 -13.38 5.38
N PRO A 162 5.28 -13.77 4.10
CA PRO A 162 4.40 -13.28 3.05
C PRO A 162 2.91 -13.51 3.34
N ILE A 163 2.56 -14.63 4.00
CA ILE A 163 1.18 -14.94 4.37
C ILE A 163 0.69 -13.95 5.44
N ALA A 164 1.48 -13.75 6.51
CA ALA A 164 1.12 -12.83 7.58
C ALA A 164 0.99 -11.39 7.08
N ILE A 165 1.93 -10.95 6.24
CA ILE A 165 1.95 -9.59 5.66
C ILE A 165 0.75 -9.38 4.72
N GLY A 166 0.49 -10.32 3.81
CA GLY A 166 -0.63 -10.23 2.89
C GLY A 166 -1.99 -10.24 3.60
N LEU A 167 -2.19 -11.14 4.57
CA LEU A 167 -3.42 -11.17 5.37
C LEU A 167 -3.55 -9.93 6.28
N GLY A 168 -2.43 -9.42 6.80
CA GLY A 168 -2.41 -8.16 7.54
C GLY A 168 -2.88 -6.99 6.68
N LEU A 169 -2.41 -6.89 5.43
CA LEU A 169 -2.87 -5.88 4.49
C LEU A 169 -4.35 -6.06 4.11
N THR A 170 -4.83 -7.30 3.96
CA THR A 170 -6.26 -7.59 3.77
C THR A 170 -7.08 -7.03 4.93
N LEU A 171 -6.68 -7.33 6.18
CA LEU A 171 -7.38 -6.83 7.37
C LEU A 171 -7.39 -5.30 7.43
N ILE A 172 -6.28 -4.66 7.14
CA ILE A 172 -6.16 -3.20 7.05
C ILE A 172 -7.19 -2.62 6.07
N HIS A 173 -7.32 -3.22 4.88
CA HIS A 173 -8.30 -2.79 3.87
C HIS A 173 -9.74 -3.03 4.32
N LEU A 174 -10.03 -4.15 4.98
CA LEU A 174 -11.35 -4.42 5.56
C LEU A 174 -11.77 -3.37 6.61
N ILE A 175 -10.80 -2.78 7.31
CA ILE A 175 -11.05 -1.75 8.32
C ILE A 175 -11.24 -0.36 7.66
N SER A 176 -10.39 0.02 6.71
CA SER A 176 -10.19 1.43 6.35
C SER A 176 -10.64 1.82 4.94
N ILE A 177 -11.09 0.90 4.09
CA ILE A 177 -11.71 1.28 2.80
C ILE A 177 -12.83 2.31 3.01
N PRO A 178 -13.77 2.15 3.96
CA PRO A 178 -14.81 3.16 4.17
C PRO A 178 -14.29 4.53 4.59
N VAL A 179 -13.11 4.61 5.20
CA VAL A 179 -12.58 5.87 5.75
C VAL A 179 -11.80 6.66 4.72
N THR A 180 -10.83 6.04 4.06
CA THR A 180 -9.89 6.73 3.15
C THR A 180 -9.73 6.07 1.79
N ASN A 181 -10.46 4.98 1.52
CA ASN A 181 -10.16 4.02 0.47
C ASN A 181 -8.77 3.36 0.66
N THR A 182 -8.28 3.30 1.85
CA THR A 182 -7.04 2.71 2.35
C THR A 182 -5.79 3.03 1.53
N SER A 183 -4.88 3.78 2.11
CA SER A 183 -3.56 3.99 1.53
C SER A 183 -2.53 3.05 2.14
N VAL A 184 -2.10 3.36 3.34
CA VAL A 184 -0.93 2.82 4.06
C VAL A 184 0.33 2.69 3.19
N ASN A 185 0.29 3.32 1.99
CA ASN A 185 1.32 3.21 0.96
C ASN A 185 1.37 4.48 0.07
N PRO A 186 2.35 5.36 0.29
CA PRO A 186 2.49 6.59 -0.50
C PRO A 186 2.61 6.37 -2.02
N ALA A 187 3.29 5.30 -2.47
CA ALA A 187 3.42 5.02 -3.90
C ALA A 187 2.08 4.61 -4.51
N ARG A 188 1.29 3.76 -3.82
CA ARG A 188 -0.06 3.37 -4.22
C ARG A 188 -0.94 4.60 -4.42
N SER A 189 -0.92 5.51 -3.46
CA SER A 189 -1.73 6.74 -3.53
C SER A 189 -1.30 7.66 -4.66
N THR A 190 0.02 7.84 -4.84
CA THR A 190 0.58 8.66 -5.91
C THR A 190 0.19 8.15 -7.29
N GLY A 191 0.30 6.84 -7.52
CA GLY A 191 0.01 6.24 -8.82
C GLY A 191 -1.37 6.61 -9.33
N VAL A 192 -2.42 6.34 -8.56
CA VAL A 192 -3.80 6.60 -8.96
C VAL A 192 -4.18 8.08 -8.92
N ALA A 193 -3.64 8.86 -7.96
CA ALA A 193 -3.93 10.28 -7.84
C ALA A 193 -3.54 11.07 -9.09
N LEU A 194 -2.44 10.71 -9.75
CA LEU A 194 -1.99 11.38 -10.97
C LEU A 194 -2.95 11.18 -12.16
N PHE A 195 -3.70 10.10 -12.19
CA PHE A 195 -4.69 9.82 -13.25
C PHE A 195 -6.09 10.33 -12.88
N GLN A 196 -6.44 10.37 -11.61
CA GLN A 196 -7.66 11.03 -11.15
C GLN A 196 -7.53 12.55 -11.29
N GLY A 197 -6.34 13.11 -10.98
CA GLY A 197 -6.10 14.55 -10.97
C GLY A 197 -6.78 15.26 -9.78
N GLY A 198 -6.97 16.57 -9.91
CA GLY A 198 -7.77 17.38 -8.99
C GLY A 198 -7.55 17.09 -7.51
N TRP A 199 -8.63 16.84 -6.79
CA TRP A 199 -8.64 16.64 -5.34
C TRP A 199 -7.71 15.52 -4.84
N ALA A 200 -7.50 14.46 -5.63
CA ALA A 200 -6.64 13.37 -5.19
C ALA A 200 -5.17 13.79 -5.10
N VAL A 201 -4.72 14.66 -6.01
CA VAL A 201 -3.38 15.26 -5.95
C VAL A 201 -3.30 16.28 -4.81
N GLU A 202 -4.32 17.08 -4.60
CA GLU A 202 -4.38 18.07 -3.51
C GLU A 202 -4.34 17.42 -2.12
N GLN A 203 -4.97 16.26 -1.96
CA GLN A 203 -5.00 15.52 -0.70
C GLN A 203 -3.85 14.52 -0.53
N LEU A 204 -3.00 14.33 -1.54
CA LEU A 204 -1.93 13.31 -1.56
C LEU A 204 -0.93 13.45 -0.41
N TRP A 205 -0.69 14.67 0.07
CA TRP A 205 0.25 14.94 1.16
C TRP A 205 -0.07 14.14 2.43
N LEU A 206 -1.36 13.95 2.76
CA LEU A 206 -1.78 13.20 3.94
C LEU A 206 -1.36 11.73 3.80
N PHE A 207 -1.52 11.15 2.62
CA PHE A 207 -1.19 9.76 2.31
C PHE A 207 0.31 9.49 2.12
N TRP A 208 1.13 10.53 2.21
CA TRP A 208 2.57 10.44 2.43
C TRP A 208 2.91 10.60 3.92
N LEU A 209 2.41 11.65 4.55
CA LEU A 209 2.78 12.01 5.91
C LEU A 209 2.32 10.96 6.94
N ALA A 210 1.03 10.63 6.95
CA ALA A 210 0.47 9.74 7.97
C ALA A 210 1.03 8.31 7.90
N PRO A 211 1.11 7.66 6.71
CA PRO A 211 1.74 6.34 6.60
C PRO A 211 3.22 6.35 6.99
N ILE A 212 4.01 7.34 6.57
CA ILE A 212 5.44 7.40 6.94
C ILE A 212 5.62 7.59 8.44
N ALA A 213 4.84 8.49 9.06
CA ALA A 213 4.88 8.69 10.51
C ALA A 213 4.45 7.43 11.27
N GLY A 214 3.38 6.78 10.84
CA GLY A 214 2.92 5.50 11.40
C GLY A 214 3.98 4.41 11.29
N ALA A 215 4.58 4.26 10.10
CA ALA A 215 5.66 3.31 9.87
C ALA A 215 6.87 3.55 10.80
N ALA A 216 7.27 4.81 10.97
CA ALA A 216 8.37 5.18 11.84
C ALA A 216 8.09 4.77 13.30
N VAL A 217 6.89 5.06 13.79
CA VAL A 217 6.48 4.71 15.15
C VAL A 217 6.34 3.20 15.34
N GLY A 218 5.69 2.50 14.39
CA GLY A 218 5.55 1.05 14.43
C GLY A 218 6.89 0.32 14.43
N ALA A 219 7.83 0.78 13.61
CA ALA A 219 9.20 0.25 13.57
C ALA A 219 9.97 0.52 14.88
N ALA A 220 9.82 1.72 15.46
CA ALA A 220 10.43 2.06 16.73
C ALA A 220 9.86 1.21 17.88
N ILE A 221 8.53 1.04 17.93
CA ILE A 221 7.88 0.17 18.92
C ILE A 221 8.41 -1.26 18.77
N TYR A 222 8.44 -1.79 17.54
CA TYR A 222 8.96 -3.14 17.35
C TYR A 222 10.41 -3.26 17.85
N ARG A 223 11.28 -2.35 17.40
CA ARG A 223 12.71 -2.40 17.70
C ARG A 223 13.04 -2.28 19.18
N PHE A 224 12.36 -1.37 19.91
CA PHE A 224 12.73 -1.03 21.30
C PHE A 224 11.86 -1.70 22.36
N VAL A 225 10.68 -2.25 21.97
CA VAL A 225 9.71 -2.81 22.93
C VAL A 225 9.43 -4.28 22.67
N LEU A 226 9.34 -4.70 21.38
CA LEU A 226 8.86 -6.03 21.03
C LEU A 226 9.97 -6.99 20.56
N ALA A 227 11.04 -6.47 19.98
CA ALA A 227 12.15 -7.32 19.54
C ALA A 227 12.84 -7.94 20.75
N ASN A 228 13.16 -9.24 20.68
CA ASN A 228 14.01 -9.85 21.67
C ASN A 228 15.44 -9.33 21.50
N ASP A 229 16.05 -8.86 22.57
CA ASP A 229 17.49 -8.63 22.63
C ASP A 229 18.18 -10.00 22.49
N ASP A 230 18.77 -10.26 21.33
CA ASP A 230 19.61 -11.45 21.15
C ASP A 230 20.72 -11.40 22.20
N LYS A 231 20.66 -12.32 23.16
CA LYS A 231 21.80 -12.67 24.02
C LYS A 231 22.82 -13.49 23.26
#